data_d2a40362e042f1ae3b9bf2c841361ac7
#
_entry.id   d2a40362e042f1ae3b9bf2c841361ac7
#
_cell.length_a   1.000
_cell.length_b   1.000
_cell.length_c   1.000
_cell.angle_alpha   90.00
_cell.angle_beta   90.00
_cell.angle_gamma   90.00
#
_symmetry.space_group_name_H-M   'P 1'
#
loop_
_entity.id
_entity.type
_entity.pdbx_description
1 polymer ?
#
loop_
_entity_poly.entity_id
_entity_poly.type
_entity_poly.pdbx_seq_one_letter_code
_entity_poly.pdbx_strand_id
1 'polypeptide(L)'
;KNVIKITEGADEKSLVLIDELGGGTDPEEGQALAKAILSYLLTKGCRGIVTTHYTSLKEFAYAEDGIENASMEFDMSTLRPLYKISLGMPGSSNAIAISRRLGLSEEILRDAVANLSEGAQRFENIVRTAEQSRVEAEEEKKRAEQLRAEWGQKLAEVNAEREKLKREREKLYVTAKVESRRIVNERTEEAEALLKEIEAIAAKNTVTEADLIRAR
;
A
#
# COMPACT_ATOMS: atom_id res chain seq x y z
N LYS A 1 -46.40 -1.74 10.10
CA LYS A 1 -46.55 -1.35 11.53
C LYS A 1 -45.22 -0.97 12.18
N ASN A 2 -44.13 -1.68 11.94
CA ASN A 2 -42.84 -1.37 12.56
C ASN A 2 -42.23 -0.05 12.06
N VAL A 3 -42.29 0.20 10.75
CA VAL A 3 -41.76 1.45 10.14
C VAL A 3 -42.50 2.68 10.70
N ILE A 4 -43.81 2.60 10.89
CA ILE A 4 -44.62 3.70 11.50
C ILE A 4 -44.09 4.05 12.90
N LYS A 5 -43.90 3.05 13.75
CA LYS A 5 -43.33 3.26 15.11
C LYS A 5 -41.94 3.87 15.08
N ILE A 6 -41.11 3.43 14.12
CA ILE A 6 -39.73 3.94 13.94
C ILE A 6 -39.80 5.42 13.53
N THR A 7 -40.57 5.77 12.51
CA THR A 7 -40.66 7.14 12.00
C THR A 7 -41.26 8.10 13.03
N GLU A 8 -42.23 7.65 13.84
CA GLU A 8 -42.82 8.44 14.91
C GLU A 8 -41.88 8.65 16.11
N GLY A 9 -41.08 7.60 16.46
CA GLY A 9 -40.27 7.61 17.66
C GLY A 9 -38.77 8.02 17.44
N ALA A 10 -38.33 8.11 16.22
CA ALA A 10 -36.92 8.42 15.92
C ALA A 10 -36.59 9.91 16.19
N ASP A 11 -35.44 10.14 16.81
CA ASP A 11 -34.86 11.43 17.12
C ASP A 11 -33.33 11.44 16.85
N GLU A 12 -32.65 12.54 17.10
CA GLU A 12 -31.21 12.69 16.91
C GLU A 12 -30.31 11.73 17.72
N LYS A 13 -30.86 11.10 18.78
CA LYS A 13 -30.19 10.14 19.65
C LYS A 13 -30.50 8.69 19.28
N SER A 14 -31.38 8.48 18.31
CA SER A 14 -31.80 7.17 17.88
C SER A 14 -30.85 6.52 16.89
N LEU A 15 -30.65 5.21 17.03
CA LEU A 15 -30.06 4.35 16.00
C LEU A 15 -31.16 3.50 15.37
N VAL A 16 -31.40 3.72 14.08
CA VAL A 16 -32.44 3.05 13.30
C VAL A 16 -31.83 1.92 12.47
N LEU A 17 -32.33 0.71 12.63
CA LEU A 17 -31.94 -0.45 11.84
C LEU A 17 -33.15 -0.99 11.09
N ILE A 18 -33.09 -0.99 9.75
CA ILE A 18 -34.19 -1.49 8.90
C ILE A 18 -33.60 -2.49 7.91
N ASP A 19 -34.16 -3.67 7.91
CA ASP A 19 -33.81 -4.72 6.97
C ASP A 19 -34.83 -4.78 5.82
N GLU A 20 -34.32 -4.89 4.58
CA GLU A 20 -35.13 -4.96 3.35
C GLU A 20 -36.19 -3.86 3.21
N LEU A 21 -35.79 -2.60 3.39
CA LEU A 21 -36.69 -1.46 3.27
C LEU A 21 -37.34 -1.42 1.88
N GLY A 22 -38.66 -1.33 1.86
CA GLY A 22 -39.50 -1.32 0.65
C GLY A 22 -39.86 -2.70 0.12
N GLY A 23 -39.37 -3.80 0.75
CA GLY A 23 -39.74 -5.16 0.35
C GLY A 23 -41.17 -5.52 0.66
N GLY A 24 -41.71 -6.53 -0.08
CA GLY A 24 -43.03 -7.11 0.19
C GLY A 24 -44.24 -6.35 -0.38
N THR A 25 -44.03 -5.38 -1.26
CA THR A 25 -45.07 -4.66 -2.01
C THR A 25 -44.67 -4.52 -3.49
N ASP A 26 -45.49 -3.80 -4.28
CA ASP A 26 -45.10 -3.43 -5.64
C ASP A 26 -43.75 -2.73 -5.64
N PRO A 27 -42.83 -3.09 -6.56
CA PRO A 27 -41.47 -2.55 -6.59
C PRO A 27 -41.44 -1.03 -6.75
N GLU A 28 -42.29 -0.41 -7.56
CA GLU A 28 -42.28 1.05 -7.76
C GLU A 28 -42.77 1.78 -6.52
N GLU A 29 -43.89 1.30 -5.92
CA GLU A 29 -44.40 1.82 -4.66
C GLU A 29 -43.42 1.62 -3.50
N GLY A 30 -42.79 0.44 -3.41
CA GLY A 30 -41.81 0.11 -2.39
C GLY A 30 -40.59 1.03 -2.46
N GLN A 31 -40.07 1.30 -3.64
CA GLN A 31 -38.95 2.23 -3.86
C GLN A 31 -39.32 3.67 -3.49
N ALA A 32 -40.50 4.13 -3.91
CA ALA A 32 -40.98 5.48 -3.59
C ALA A 32 -41.13 5.69 -2.08
N LEU A 33 -41.77 4.73 -1.39
CA LEU A 33 -41.90 4.75 0.06
C LEU A 33 -40.55 4.71 0.77
N ALA A 34 -39.61 3.86 0.30
CA ALA A 34 -38.30 3.74 0.90
C ALA A 34 -37.52 5.04 0.81
N LYS A 35 -37.53 5.70 -0.35
CA LYS A 35 -36.93 7.06 -0.52
C LYS A 35 -37.50 8.07 0.43
N ALA A 36 -38.85 8.13 0.52
CA ALA A 36 -39.53 9.07 1.41
C ALA A 36 -39.20 8.83 2.89
N ILE A 37 -39.13 7.56 3.31
CA ILE A 37 -38.79 7.17 4.69
C ILE A 37 -37.33 7.59 4.99
N LEU A 38 -36.39 7.32 4.09
CA LEU A 38 -34.98 7.71 4.26
C LEU A 38 -34.83 9.23 4.38
N SER A 39 -35.43 9.99 3.46
CA SER A 39 -35.46 11.46 3.54
C SER A 39 -36.05 11.97 4.84
N TYR A 40 -37.14 11.37 5.31
CA TYR A 40 -37.74 11.74 6.57
C TYR A 40 -36.83 11.46 7.77
N LEU A 41 -36.18 10.28 7.81
CA LEU A 41 -35.25 9.94 8.88
C LEU A 41 -34.02 10.86 8.90
N LEU A 42 -33.55 11.30 7.74
CA LEU A 42 -32.49 12.33 7.65
C LEU A 42 -32.92 13.64 8.33
N THR A 43 -34.17 14.11 8.12
CA THR A 43 -34.66 15.33 8.79
C THR A 43 -34.74 15.20 10.30
N LYS A 44 -34.83 13.98 10.82
CA LYS A 44 -34.78 13.70 12.25
C LYS A 44 -33.39 13.72 12.86
N GLY A 45 -32.35 13.74 12.03
CA GLY A 45 -30.98 13.70 12.49
C GLY A 45 -30.52 12.38 13.14
N CYS A 46 -31.34 11.33 13.04
CA CYS A 46 -31.01 10.02 13.57
C CYS A 46 -29.90 9.32 12.76
N ARG A 47 -29.19 8.39 13.39
CA ARG A 47 -28.26 7.49 12.68
C ARG A 47 -29.02 6.23 12.27
N GLY A 48 -28.68 5.69 11.08
CA GLY A 48 -29.35 4.50 10.60
C GLY A 48 -28.48 3.59 9.75
N ILE A 49 -28.83 2.31 9.74
CA ILE A 49 -28.34 1.33 8.77
C ILE A 49 -29.56 0.69 8.15
N VAL A 50 -29.63 0.76 6.82
CA VAL A 50 -30.77 0.25 6.07
C VAL A 50 -30.28 -0.68 4.98
N THR A 51 -30.82 -1.89 4.92
CA THR A 51 -30.52 -2.79 3.80
C THR A 51 -31.63 -2.72 2.75
N THR A 52 -31.24 -2.85 1.49
CA THR A 52 -32.14 -2.90 0.34
C THR A 52 -31.48 -3.57 -0.85
N HIS A 53 -32.27 -4.09 -1.75
CA HIS A 53 -31.82 -4.62 -3.04
C HIS A 53 -32.22 -3.72 -4.22
N TYR A 54 -32.85 -2.57 -3.99
CA TYR A 54 -33.29 -1.67 -5.06
C TYR A 54 -32.17 -0.78 -5.59
N THR A 55 -31.90 -0.84 -6.89
CA THR A 55 -30.91 -0.02 -7.58
C THR A 55 -31.20 1.48 -7.46
N SER A 56 -32.48 1.86 -7.53
CA SER A 56 -32.89 3.27 -7.40
C SER A 56 -32.60 3.89 -6.02
N LEU A 57 -32.50 3.07 -4.96
CA LEU A 57 -32.09 3.53 -3.64
C LEU A 57 -30.55 3.71 -3.55
N LYS A 58 -29.79 2.90 -4.29
CA LYS A 58 -28.35 3.10 -4.41
C LYS A 58 -28.03 4.42 -5.13
N GLU A 59 -28.76 4.72 -6.21
CA GLU A 59 -28.67 6.00 -6.93
C GLU A 59 -29.07 7.18 -6.05
N PHE A 60 -30.17 7.04 -5.31
CA PHE A 60 -30.65 8.05 -4.36
C PHE A 60 -29.59 8.35 -3.30
N ALA A 61 -28.97 7.33 -2.69
CA ALA A 61 -27.92 7.50 -1.69
C ALA A 61 -26.64 8.16 -2.26
N TYR A 62 -26.44 8.13 -3.56
CA TYR A 62 -25.32 8.81 -4.22
C TYR A 62 -25.59 10.32 -4.42
N ALA A 63 -26.85 10.69 -4.56
CA ALA A 63 -27.30 12.05 -4.85
C ALA A 63 -27.65 12.84 -3.58
N GLU A 64 -27.88 12.16 -2.46
CA GLU A 64 -28.40 12.76 -1.23
C GLU A 64 -27.30 12.91 -0.18
N ASP A 65 -27.06 14.13 0.27
CA ASP A 65 -26.11 14.39 1.35
C ASP A 65 -26.58 13.77 2.68
N GLY A 66 -25.67 13.13 3.39
CA GLY A 66 -25.95 12.48 4.67
C GLY A 66 -26.35 11.01 4.57
N ILE A 67 -26.43 10.45 3.37
CA ILE A 67 -26.57 9.02 3.12
C ILE A 67 -25.34 8.50 2.39
N GLU A 68 -24.79 7.38 2.83
CA GLU A 68 -23.67 6.74 2.19
C GLU A 68 -24.02 5.30 1.80
N ASN A 69 -23.59 4.90 0.58
CA ASN A 69 -23.72 3.53 0.15
C ASN A 69 -22.71 2.65 0.87
N ALA A 70 -23.12 1.43 1.18
CA ALA A 70 -22.25 0.37 1.67
C ALA A 70 -22.60 -0.95 1.01
N SER A 71 -21.63 -1.80 0.79
CA SER A 71 -21.85 -3.12 0.20
C SER A 71 -21.10 -4.20 0.96
N MET A 72 -21.68 -5.41 0.96
CA MET A 72 -21.02 -6.60 1.45
C MET A 72 -20.11 -7.15 0.36
N GLU A 73 -18.82 -7.32 0.64
CA GLU A 73 -17.88 -7.94 -0.29
C GLU A 73 -18.27 -9.41 -0.52
N PHE A 74 -18.20 -9.82 -1.78
CA PHE A 74 -18.61 -11.14 -2.22
C PHE A 74 -17.52 -11.76 -3.11
N ASP A 75 -17.12 -12.98 -2.79
CA ASP A 75 -16.15 -13.71 -3.58
C ASP A 75 -16.85 -14.41 -4.76
N MET A 76 -16.68 -13.85 -5.95
CA MET A 76 -17.20 -14.41 -7.18
C MET A 76 -16.57 -15.78 -7.54
N SER A 77 -15.40 -16.11 -7.00
CA SER A 77 -14.72 -17.38 -7.27
C SER A 77 -15.32 -18.54 -6.46
N THR A 78 -15.75 -18.28 -5.24
CA THR A 78 -16.33 -19.28 -4.34
C THR A 78 -17.84 -19.17 -4.21
N LEU A 79 -18.44 -18.09 -4.71
CA LEU A 79 -19.85 -17.71 -4.52
C LEU A 79 -20.22 -17.58 -3.03
N ARG A 80 -19.31 -17.01 -2.22
CA ARG A 80 -19.52 -16.84 -0.78
C ARG A 80 -19.37 -15.38 -0.36
N PRO A 81 -20.15 -14.92 0.61
CA PRO A 81 -19.94 -13.61 1.21
C PRO A 81 -18.63 -13.62 2.02
N LEU A 82 -17.87 -12.54 1.90
CA LEU A 82 -16.63 -12.34 2.65
C LEU A 82 -16.89 -11.73 4.05
N TYR A 83 -18.14 -11.37 4.36
CA TYR A 83 -18.54 -10.71 5.62
C TYR A 83 -17.75 -9.43 5.92
N LYS A 84 -17.32 -8.75 4.86
CA LYS A 84 -16.60 -7.50 4.94
C LYS A 84 -17.43 -6.41 4.28
N ILE A 85 -17.59 -5.27 4.95
CA ILE A 85 -18.36 -4.13 4.46
C ILE A 85 -17.40 -3.15 3.78
N SER A 86 -17.75 -2.76 2.55
CA SER A 86 -17.08 -1.69 1.80
C SER A 86 -17.98 -0.46 1.85
N LEU A 87 -17.44 0.67 2.35
CA LEU A 87 -18.15 1.95 2.45
C LEU A 87 -17.92 2.80 1.20
N GLY A 88 -18.85 3.70 0.91
CA GLY A 88 -18.76 4.65 -0.20
C GLY A 88 -19.14 4.08 -1.57
N MET A 89 -19.34 2.76 -1.67
CA MET A 89 -19.66 2.11 -2.94
C MET A 89 -20.89 1.22 -2.81
N PRO A 90 -21.87 1.35 -3.72
CA PRO A 90 -22.97 0.39 -3.81
C PRO A 90 -22.43 -0.95 -4.32
N GLY A 91 -23.01 -2.05 -3.84
CA GLY A 91 -22.71 -3.38 -4.37
C GLY A 91 -23.25 -3.57 -5.79
N SER A 92 -22.47 -4.23 -6.66
CA SER A 92 -22.97 -4.67 -7.96
C SER A 92 -24.02 -5.77 -7.83
N SER A 93 -24.98 -5.81 -8.76
CA SER A 93 -25.93 -6.91 -8.87
C SER A 93 -25.26 -8.09 -9.58
N ASN A 94 -25.04 -9.18 -8.86
CA ASN A 94 -24.33 -10.35 -9.40
C ASN A 94 -25.25 -11.46 -9.88
N ALA A 95 -26.57 -11.22 -9.95
CA ALA A 95 -27.57 -12.27 -10.28
C ALA A 95 -27.27 -12.97 -11.61
N ILE A 96 -26.99 -12.23 -12.68
CA ILE A 96 -26.67 -12.80 -14.00
C ILE A 96 -25.36 -13.61 -13.95
N ALA A 97 -24.32 -13.07 -13.30
CA ALA A 97 -23.03 -13.74 -13.19
C ALA A 97 -23.13 -15.01 -12.32
N ILE A 98 -23.86 -14.97 -11.24
CA ILE A 98 -24.12 -16.13 -10.36
C ILE A 98 -24.94 -17.19 -11.12
N SER A 99 -26.00 -16.80 -11.82
CA SER A 99 -26.82 -17.73 -12.59
C SER A 99 -26.04 -18.41 -13.71
N ARG A 100 -25.16 -17.67 -14.41
CA ARG A 100 -24.24 -18.24 -15.41
C ARG A 100 -23.34 -19.32 -14.78
N ARG A 101 -22.79 -19.03 -13.65
CA ARG A 101 -21.90 -19.96 -12.95
C ARG A 101 -22.60 -21.19 -12.41
N LEU A 102 -23.87 -21.05 -12.05
CA LEU A 102 -24.74 -22.15 -11.64
C LEU A 102 -25.21 -23.00 -12.84
N GLY A 103 -24.88 -22.63 -14.07
CA GLY A 103 -25.14 -23.41 -15.26
C GLY A 103 -26.44 -23.04 -16.00
N LEU A 104 -27.02 -21.86 -15.75
CA LEU A 104 -28.14 -21.37 -16.54
C LEU A 104 -27.67 -21.12 -17.99
N SER A 105 -28.49 -21.49 -18.97
CA SER A 105 -28.11 -21.40 -20.39
C SER A 105 -27.83 -19.96 -20.84
N GLU A 106 -26.85 -19.76 -21.71
CA GLU A 106 -26.48 -18.43 -22.24
C GLU A 106 -27.62 -17.78 -23.05
N GLU A 107 -28.54 -18.57 -23.60
CA GLU A 107 -29.72 -18.07 -24.31
C GLU A 107 -30.65 -17.34 -23.31
N ILE A 108 -30.99 -17.98 -22.19
CA ILE A 108 -31.80 -17.36 -21.13
C ILE A 108 -31.12 -16.14 -20.53
N LEU A 109 -29.80 -16.20 -20.32
CA LEU A 109 -29.05 -15.08 -19.77
C LEU A 109 -29.02 -13.88 -20.70
N ARG A 110 -28.91 -14.11 -22.04
CA ARG A 110 -28.97 -13.03 -23.03
C ARG A 110 -30.34 -12.37 -23.05
N ASP A 111 -31.41 -13.15 -22.99
CA ASP A 111 -32.77 -12.63 -22.94
C ASP A 111 -33.02 -11.85 -21.63
N ALA A 112 -32.53 -12.35 -20.50
CA ALA A 112 -32.62 -11.64 -19.23
C ALA A 112 -31.89 -10.29 -19.27
N VAL A 113 -30.68 -10.22 -19.83
CA VAL A 113 -29.94 -8.96 -20.00
C VAL A 113 -30.67 -8.01 -20.95
N ALA A 114 -31.23 -8.50 -22.03
CA ALA A 114 -32.00 -7.69 -22.99
C ALA A 114 -33.27 -7.06 -22.36
N ASN A 115 -33.84 -7.69 -21.33
CA ASN A 115 -35.00 -7.19 -20.62
C ASN A 115 -34.66 -6.19 -19.49
N LEU A 116 -33.35 -5.98 -19.19
CA LEU A 116 -32.95 -4.93 -18.25
C LEU A 116 -33.08 -3.56 -18.91
N SER A 117 -33.54 -2.56 -18.14
CA SER A 117 -33.58 -1.17 -18.62
C SER A 117 -32.17 -0.65 -18.89
N GLU A 118 -32.02 0.19 -19.91
CA GLU A 118 -30.72 0.80 -20.26
C GLU A 118 -30.07 1.56 -19.07
N GLY A 119 -30.88 2.25 -18.27
CA GLY A 119 -30.43 2.96 -17.06
C GLY A 119 -29.81 2.01 -16.06
N ALA A 120 -30.51 0.92 -15.73
CA ALA A 120 -30.00 -0.09 -14.81
C ALA A 120 -28.71 -0.76 -15.32
N GLN A 121 -28.62 -1.06 -16.62
CA GLN A 121 -27.42 -1.62 -17.21
C GLN A 121 -26.21 -0.65 -17.13
N ARG A 122 -26.43 0.63 -17.42
CA ARG A 122 -25.37 1.67 -17.31
C ARG A 122 -24.88 1.82 -15.88
N PHE A 123 -25.80 1.92 -14.93
CA PHE A 123 -25.46 2.05 -13.51
C PHE A 123 -24.65 0.86 -13.00
N GLU A 124 -25.10 -0.37 -13.27
CA GLU A 124 -24.41 -1.60 -12.87
C GLU A 124 -23.00 -1.69 -13.52
N ASN A 125 -22.84 -1.27 -14.78
CA ASN A 125 -21.55 -1.23 -15.42
C ASN A 125 -20.59 -0.23 -14.77
N ILE A 126 -21.06 0.95 -14.41
CA ILE A 126 -20.27 1.97 -13.70
C ILE A 126 -19.83 1.41 -12.35
N VAL A 127 -20.75 0.89 -11.54
CA VAL A 127 -20.46 0.30 -10.23
C VAL A 127 -19.42 -0.82 -10.34
N ARG A 128 -19.60 -1.74 -11.28
CA ARG A 128 -18.67 -2.85 -11.52
C ARG A 128 -17.27 -2.36 -11.90
N THR A 129 -17.18 -1.38 -12.80
CA THR A 129 -15.88 -0.81 -13.21
C THR A 129 -15.19 -0.12 -12.04
N ALA A 130 -15.93 0.66 -11.24
CA ALA A 130 -15.40 1.34 -10.08
C ALA A 130 -14.91 0.35 -9.00
N GLU A 131 -15.65 -0.74 -8.78
CA GLU A 131 -15.25 -1.79 -7.84
C GLU A 131 -13.98 -2.52 -8.30
N GLN A 132 -13.87 -2.84 -9.60
CA GLN A 132 -12.65 -3.42 -10.18
C GLN A 132 -11.44 -2.49 -9.99
N SER A 133 -11.60 -1.21 -10.35
CA SER A 133 -10.52 -0.23 -10.19
C SER A 133 -10.11 -0.05 -8.73
N ARG A 134 -11.05 -0.12 -7.79
CA ARG A 134 -10.77 -0.08 -6.35
C ARG A 134 -9.93 -1.29 -5.90
N VAL A 135 -10.30 -2.49 -6.34
CA VAL A 135 -9.57 -3.72 -6.01
C VAL A 135 -8.15 -3.67 -6.56
N GLU A 136 -7.99 -3.27 -7.83
CA GLU A 136 -6.68 -3.10 -8.47
C GLU A 136 -5.81 -2.08 -7.74
N ALA A 137 -6.38 -0.91 -7.38
CA ALA A 137 -5.67 0.11 -6.63
C ALA A 137 -5.22 -0.37 -5.23
N GLU A 138 -6.04 -1.15 -4.54
CA GLU A 138 -5.69 -1.73 -3.24
C GLU A 138 -4.56 -2.77 -3.36
N GLU A 139 -4.57 -3.59 -4.41
CA GLU A 139 -3.49 -4.53 -4.70
C GLU A 139 -2.18 -3.81 -5.06
N GLU A 140 -2.24 -2.78 -5.90
CA GLU A 140 -1.07 -1.98 -6.24
C GLU A 140 -0.50 -1.27 -5.02
N LYS A 141 -1.35 -0.73 -4.15
CA LYS A 141 -0.94 -0.12 -2.89
C LYS A 141 -0.18 -1.13 -2.02
N LYS A 142 -0.71 -2.33 -1.85
CA LYS A 142 -0.03 -3.40 -1.08
C LYS A 142 1.32 -3.77 -1.68
N ARG A 143 1.40 -3.90 -3.01
CA ARG A 143 2.67 -4.18 -3.71
C ARG A 143 3.67 -3.04 -3.51
N ALA A 144 3.22 -1.80 -3.60
CA ALA A 144 4.07 -0.63 -3.37
C ALA A 144 4.59 -0.55 -1.92
N GLU A 145 3.76 -0.88 -0.93
CA GLU A 145 4.16 -0.95 0.47
C GLU A 145 5.20 -2.05 0.72
N GLN A 146 5.01 -3.24 0.16
CA GLN A 146 5.97 -4.34 0.23
C GLN A 146 7.32 -3.94 -0.40
N LEU A 147 7.28 -3.37 -1.60
CA LEU A 147 8.49 -2.93 -2.30
C LEU A 147 9.23 -1.84 -1.52
N ARG A 148 8.51 -0.89 -0.91
CA ARG A 148 9.11 0.12 -0.03
C ARG A 148 9.81 -0.49 1.17
N ALA A 149 9.21 -1.50 1.79
CA ALA A 149 9.82 -2.21 2.92
C ALA A 149 11.10 -2.93 2.50
N GLU A 150 11.09 -3.65 1.37
CA GLU A 150 12.27 -4.32 0.81
C GLU A 150 13.40 -3.32 0.47
N TRP A 151 13.07 -2.21 -0.19
CA TRP A 151 14.04 -1.17 -0.49
C TRP A 151 14.62 -0.53 0.77
N GLY A 152 13.80 -0.32 1.80
CA GLY A 152 14.26 0.17 3.10
C GLY A 152 15.30 -0.76 3.74
N GLN A 153 15.05 -2.06 3.71
CA GLN A 153 16.00 -3.06 4.21
C GLN A 153 17.31 -3.07 3.42
N LYS A 154 17.23 -3.13 2.09
CA LYS A 154 18.42 -3.11 1.23
C LYS A 154 19.25 -1.84 1.38
N LEU A 155 18.59 -0.69 1.53
CA LEU A 155 19.27 0.58 1.76
C LEU A 155 20.01 0.58 3.10
N ALA A 156 19.41 0.02 4.15
CA ALA A 156 20.06 -0.12 5.45
C ALA A 156 21.29 -1.05 5.38
N GLU A 157 21.19 -2.18 4.67
CA GLU A 157 22.31 -3.10 4.45
C GLU A 157 23.46 -2.42 3.70
N VAL A 158 23.18 -1.75 2.58
CA VAL A 158 24.18 -1.03 1.79
C VAL A 158 24.85 0.07 2.61
N ASN A 159 24.11 0.82 3.40
CA ASN A 159 24.67 1.84 4.26
C ASN A 159 25.56 1.25 5.37
N ALA A 160 25.17 0.13 5.97
CA ALA A 160 25.98 -0.57 6.96
C ALA A 160 27.31 -1.08 6.35
N GLU A 161 27.26 -1.64 5.15
CA GLU A 161 28.44 -2.12 4.43
C GLU A 161 29.37 -0.95 4.04
N ARG A 162 28.80 0.15 3.59
CA ARG A 162 29.52 1.38 3.27
C ARG A 162 30.29 1.94 4.49
N GLU A 163 29.64 1.98 5.64
CA GLU A 163 30.28 2.42 6.88
C GLU A 163 31.38 1.45 7.33
N LYS A 164 31.19 0.14 7.15
CA LYS A 164 32.22 -0.86 7.42
C LYS A 164 33.46 -0.66 6.53
N LEU A 165 33.26 -0.55 5.23
CA LEU A 165 34.33 -0.30 4.27
C LEU A 165 35.07 1.01 4.55
N LYS A 166 34.37 2.07 4.93
CA LYS A 166 34.97 3.35 5.31
C LYS A 166 35.89 3.19 6.51
N ARG A 167 35.47 2.49 7.57
CA ARG A 167 36.29 2.22 8.76
C ARG A 167 37.51 1.34 8.43
N GLU A 168 37.37 0.35 7.57
CA GLU A 168 38.48 -0.50 7.13
C GLU A 168 39.49 0.33 6.33
N ARG A 169 39.03 1.17 5.41
CA ARG A 169 39.89 2.07 4.65
C ARG A 169 40.64 3.04 5.55
N GLU A 170 40.00 3.63 6.54
CA GLU A 170 40.62 4.51 7.52
C GLU A 170 41.73 3.79 8.32
N LYS A 171 41.47 2.57 8.78
CA LYS A 171 42.47 1.73 9.47
C LYS A 171 43.65 1.44 8.57
N LEU A 172 43.44 1.01 7.34
CA LEU A 172 44.50 0.74 6.37
C LEU A 172 45.35 1.99 6.09
N TYR A 173 44.72 3.15 5.94
CA TYR A 173 45.42 4.42 5.73
C TYR A 173 46.30 4.79 6.91
N VAL A 174 45.81 4.67 8.13
CA VAL A 174 46.60 4.93 9.35
C VAL A 174 47.77 3.97 9.46
N THR A 175 47.54 2.67 9.26
CA THR A 175 48.59 1.64 9.31
C THR A 175 49.67 1.89 8.25
N ALA A 176 49.27 2.16 7.01
CA ALA A 176 50.20 2.48 5.94
C ALA A 176 51.05 3.74 6.21
N LYS A 177 50.42 4.75 6.82
CA LYS A 177 51.12 6.00 7.21
C LYS A 177 52.15 5.77 8.32
N VAL A 178 51.84 4.95 9.31
CA VAL A 178 52.76 4.57 10.39
C VAL A 178 53.94 3.78 9.84
N GLU A 179 53.67 2.78 9.02
CA GLU A 179 54.69 1.93 8.42
C GLU A 179 55.61 2.73 7.47
N SER A 180 55.04 3.62 6.65
CA SER A 180 55.81 4.52 5.80
C SER A 180 56.78 5.41 6.62
N ARG A 181 56.30 5.96 7.74
CA ARG A 181 57.18 6.75 8.65
C ARG A 181 58.29 5.92 9.26
N ARG A 182 57.98 4.67 9.69
CA ARG A 182 58.99 3.76 10.23
C ARG A 182 60.10 3.49 9.24
N ILE A 183 59.74 3.15 7.98
CA ILE A 183 60.68 2.88 6.91
C ILE A 183 61.56 4.11 6.62
N VAL A 184 60.94 5.29 6.53
CA VAL A 184 61.70 6.54 6.28
C VAL A 184 62.68 6.81 7.41
N ASN A 185 62.28 6.70 8.68
CA ASN A 185 63.14 6.92 9.83
C ASN A 185 64.31 5.92 9.85
N GLU A 186 64.05 4.62 9.66
CA GLU A 186 65.09 3.58 9.60
C GLU A 186 66.15 3.89 8.49
N ARG A 187 65.68 4.28 7.31
CA ARG A 187 66.59 4.65 6.21
C ARG A 187 67.36 5.94 6.46
N THR A 188 66.75 6.89 7.16
CA THR A 188 67.41 8.14 7.55
C THR A 188 68.54 7.86 8.56
N GLU A 189 68.27 7.03 9.58
CA GLU A 189 69.24 6.62 10.57
C GLU A 189 70.41 5.85 9.95
N GLU A 190 70.14 4.91 9.04
CA GLU A 190 71.16 4.20 8.28
C GLU A 190 72.05 5.16 7.46
N ALA A 191 71.42 6.14 6.78
CA ALA A 191 72.15 7.14 5.99
C ALA A 191 73.03 8.04 6.87
N GLU A 192 72.52 8.49 8.02
CA GLU A 192 73.28 9.30 8.99
C GLU A 192 74.47 8.52 9.59
N ALA A 193 74.28 7.23 9.89
CA ALA A 193 75.36 6.36 10.35
C ALA A 193 76.50 6.22 9.29
N LEU A 194 76.12 5.98 8.03
CA LEU A 194 77.09 5.93 6.94
C LEU A 194 77.84 7.24 6.71
N LEU A 195 77.11 8.38 6.80
CA LEU A 195 77.73 9.71 6.73
C LEU A 195 78.80 9.93 7.81
N LYS A 196 78.49 9.56 9.05
CA LYS A 196 79.45 9.64 10.17
C LYS A 196 80.64 8.72 9.94
N GLU A 197 80.48 7.55 9.36
CA GLU A 197 81.56 6.65 9.06
C GLU A 197 82.52 7.23 7.95
N ILE A 198 81.91 7.81 6.91
CA ILE A 198 82.65 8.50 5.83
C ILE A 198 83.42 9.69 6.38
N GLU A 199 82.80 10.51 7.25
CA GLU A 199 83.48 11.66 7.89
C GLU A 199 84.68 11.22 8.76
N ALA A 200 84.53 10.11 9.49
CA ALA A 200 85.58 9.55 10.32
C ALA A 200 86.80 9.03 9.48
N ILE A 201 86.51 8.44 8.34
CA ILE A 201 87.53 7.97 7.39
C ILE A 201 88.26 9.20 6.78
N ALA A 202 87.54 10.23 6.35
CA ALA A 202 88.16 11.46 5.78
C ALA A 202 89.04 12.22 6.77
N ALA A 203 88.69 12.24 8.04
CA ALA A 203 89.43 12.91 9.12
C ALA A 203 90.81 12.23 9.41
N LYS A 204 91.01 10.96 9.03
CA LYS A 204 92.26 10.21 9.30
C LYS A 204 93.38 10.50 8.33
N ASN A 205 93.32 11.44 7.37
CA ASN A 205 94.29 11.88 6.42
C ASN A 205 95.03 10.78 5.60
N THR A 206 94.55 9.54 5.69
CA THR A 206 95.05 8.39 4.92
C THR A 206 93.86 7.54 4.46
N VAL A 207 93.25 8.00 3.37
CA VAL A 207 92.19 7.20 2.74
C VAL A 207 92.86 6.10 1.91
N THR A 208 92.81 4.86 2.35
CA THR A 208 93.18 3.70 1.58
C THR A 208 92.04 3.24 0.72
N GLU A 209 92.29 2.63 -0.45
CA GLU A 209 91.22 2.08 -1.34
C GLU A 209 90.36 1.01 -0.64
N ALA A 210 90.96 0.34 0.38
CA ALA A 210 90.23 -0.62 1.25
C ALA A 210 89.17 0.04 2.15
N ASP A 211 89.33 1.29 2.60
CA ASP A 211 88.43 2.04 3.43
C ASP A 211 87.20 2.50 2.63
N LEU A 212 87.42 2.82 1.35
CA LEU A 212 86.35 3.18 0.43
C LEU A 212 85.44 1.97 0.03
N ILE A 213 86.00 0.76 -0.01
CA ILE A 213 85.26 -0.47 -0.32
C ILE A 213 84.35 -0.90 0.90
N ARG A 214 84.78 -0.63 2.15
CA ARG A 214 83.98 -0.94 3.37
C ARG A 214 82.78 -0.02 3.56
N ALA A 215 82.80 1.19 3.01
CA ALA A 215 81.73 2.17 3.08
C ALA A 215 80.61 2.00 2.01
N ARG A 216 80.76 1.02 1.15
CA ARG A 216 79.84 0.69 0.05
C ARG A 216 78.93 -0.50 0.42
#